data_34edaa6def44603d61c3bd58fa6ebfcb
#
_entry.id   34edaa6def44603d61c3bd58fa6ebfcb
#
_cell.length_a   1.000
_cell.length_b   1.000
_cell.length_c   1.000
_cell.angle_alpha   90.00
_cell.angle_beta   90.00
_cell.angle_gamma   90.00
#
_symmetry.space_group_name_H-M   'P 1'
#
loop_
_entity.id
_entity.type
_entity.pdbx_description
1 polymer ?
#
loop_
_entity_poly.entity_id
_entity_poly.type
_entity_poly.pdbx_seq_one_letter_code
_entity_poly.pdbx_strand_id
1 'polypeptide(L)'
;MFARVCLLVCAVAASGGLAAQPLPVQVEVSGNMATAAIGAGPHPLAEVTLEFDSASDLNPGSLGLSAELLTPAQVTALLPRLPSTQAGQVPSQLPLLITVTPPPSAGLSFRRVVHVEVHTHALAYTADSTLRLVKAPLGGDFRDITDEIAPGSVRARGTTGGFSQFIVIHDLRPTATVVAAKLSRLQTLVAQLPASEAAPLATLLNSVQGALANADYSAATVALDGFREQVSARAGHGIAQTWTAGMSEGNPAGELLAGAATLRFSIDYQRLYAP
;
A
#
# COMPACT_ATOMS: atom_id res chain seq x y z
N MET A 1 -29.56 68.22 -17.05
CA MET A 1 -28.38 67.47 -17.54
C MET A 1 -28.05 66.45 -16.46
N PHE A 2 -28.63 65.21 -16.56
CA PHE A 2 -28.48 64.16 -15.55
C PHE A 2 -27.47 63.14 -16.06
N ALA A 3 -26.33 63.04 -15.37
CA ALA A 3 -25.30 62.02 -15.68
C ALA A 3 -25.71 60.67 -15.01
N ARG A 4 -25.95 59.66 -15.81
CA ARG A 4 -26.15 58.30 -15.37
C ARG A 4 -24.76 57.64 -15.11
N VAL A 5 -24.47 57.33 -13.87
CA VAL A 5 -23.33 56.49 -13.52
C VAL A 5 -23.74 55.02 -13.69
N CYS A 6 -23.18 54.34 -14.69
CA CYS A 6 -23.29 52.89 -14.78
C CYS A 6 -22.28 52.22 -13.85
N LEU A 7 -22.78 51.57 -12.78
CA LEU A 7 -21.98 50.73 -11.91
C LEU A 7 -21.79 49.36 -12.61
N LEU A 8 -20.57 49.11 -13.08
CA LEU A 8 -20.20 47.80 -13.63
C LEU A 8 -19.84 46.86 -12.43
N VAL A 9 -20.76 45.96 -12.10
CA VAL A 9 -20.48 44.91 -11.12
C VAL A 9 -19.69 43.81 -11.82
N CYS A 10 -18.36 43.77 -11.63
CA CYS A 10 -17.57 42.62 -11.99
C CYS A 10 -17.82 41.48 -11.02
N ALA A 11 -18.62 40.50 -11.45
CA ALA A 11 -18.72 39.21 -10.74
C ALA A 11 -17.40 38.45 -10.96
N VAL A 12 -16.53 38.47 -9.95
CA VAL A 12 -15.39 37.56 -9.88
C VAL A 12 -15.93 36.17 -9.60
N ALA A 13 -16.04 35.34 -10.64
CA ALA A 13 -16.28 33.92 -10.46
C ALA A 13 -15.02 33.32 -9.80
N ALA A 14 -15.05 33.13 -8.50
CA ALA A 14 -14.07 32.31 -7.79
C ALA A 14 -14.27 30.87 -8.26
N SER A 15 -13.44 30.46 -9.22
CA SER A 15 -13.23 29.05 -9.56
C SER A 15 -12.52 28.39 -8.38
N GLY A 16 -13.28 28.08 -7.34
CA GLY A 16 -12.84 27.25 -6.23
C GLY A 16 -12.61 25.85 -6.80
N GLY A 17 -11.37 25.54 -7.21
CA GLY A 17 -10.93 24.17 -7.32
C GLY A 17 -11.16 23.53 -5.95
N LEU A 18 -12.06 22.55 -5.89
CA LEU A 18 -12.33 21.82 -4.65
C LEU A 18 -11.02 21.13 -4.24
N ALA A 19 -10.32 21.70 -3.27
CA ALA A 19 -9.14 21.07 -2.67
C ALA A 19 -9.57 19.80 -1.96
N ALA A 20 -8.65 18.83 -1.83
CA ALA A 20 -8.87 17.65 -0.97
C ALA A 20 -9.31 18.12 0.42
N GLN A 21 -10.21 17.35 1.02
CA GLN A 21 -10.64 17.65 2.39
C GLN A 21 -9.72 16.90 3.36
N PRO A 22 -8.81 17.59 4.06
CA PRO A 22 -8.01 16.98 5.11
C PRO A 22 -8.93 16.51 6.25
N LEU A 23 -8.63 15.33 6.76
CA LEU A 23 -9.34 14.74 7.89
C LEU A 23 -8.50 14.84 9.16
N PRO A 24 -9.14 15.05 10.33
CA PRO A 24 -8.44 14.91 11.60
C PRO A 24 -7.95 13.48 11.77
N VAL A 25 -6.71 13.34 12.29
CA VAL A 25 -6.07 12.06 12.57
C VAL A 25 -5.60 12.06 14.01
N GLN A 26 -5.99 11.05 14.77
CA GLN A 26 -5.53 10.82 16.13
C GLN A 26 -4.69 9.57 16.15
N VAL A 27 -3.41 9.70 16.52
CA VAL A 27 -2.44 8.59 16.54
C VAL A 27 -2.11 8.20 17.95
N GLU A 28 -2.20 6.90 18.23
CA GLU A 28 -1.74 6.27 19.47
C GLU A 28 -0.62 5.27 19.14
N VAL A 29 0.36 5.15 20.03
CA VAL A 29 1.49 4.24 19.85
C VAL A 29 1.67 3.38 21.09
N SER A 30 1.81 2.07 20.89
CA SER A 30 2.09 1.09 21.94
C SER A 30 3.11 0.06 21.44
N GLY A 31 4.31 0.06 21.97
CA GLY A 31 5.40 -0.82 21.54
C GLY A 31 5.74 -0.60 20.06
N ASN A 32 5.64 -1.65 19.25
CA ASN A 32 5.89 -1.62 17.81
C ASN A 32 4.61 -1.38 17.00
N MET A 33 3.54 -0.92 17.61
CA MET A 33 2.26 -0.70 16.93
C MET A 33 1.83 0.76 17.04
N ALA A 34 1.36 1.31 15.93
CA ALA A 34 0.68 2.60 15.88
C ALA A 34 -0.73 2.42 15.33
N THR A 35 -1.72 3.00 16.00
CA THR A 35 -3.11 3.02 15.56
C THR A 35 -3.53 4.46 15.32
N ALA A 36 -4.19 4.72 14.20
CA ALA A 36 -4.66 6.04 13.82
C ALA A 36 -6.16 6.03 13.53
N ALA A 37 -6.93 6.78 14.30
CA ALA A 37 -8.35 7.04 14.02
C ALA A 37 -8.46 8.23 13.04
N ILE A 38 -9.13 8.01 11.91
CA ILE A 38 -9.28 9.00 10.82
C ILE A 38 -10.74 9.46 10.77
N GLY A 39 -10.95 10.76 10.91
CA GLY A 39 -12.27 11.40 10.95
C GLY A 39 -12.60 12.00 12.31
N ALA A 40 -13.72 12.68 12.39
CA ALA A 40 -14.18 13.36 13.62
C ALA A 40 -15.25 12.53 14.35
N GLY A 41 -15.25 12.63 15.68
CA GLY A 41 -16.30 12.05 16.54
C GLY A 41 -16.02 10.60 16.98
N PRO A 42 -17.01 9.95 17.63
CA PRO A 42 -16.83 8.64 18.26
C PRO A 42 -16.76 7.48 17.26
N HIS A 43 -17.11 7.72 16.00
CA HIS A 43 -17.08 6.73 14.93
C HIS A 43 -16.18 7.24 13.81
N PRO A 44 -14.89 6.88 13.78
CA PRO A 44 -13.98 7.29 12.72
C PRO A 44 -14.43 6.71 11.37
N LEU A 45 -14.12 7.42 10.29
CA LEU A 45 -14.36 6.95 8.92
C LEU A 45 -13.53 5.68 8.61
N ALA A 46 -12.32 5.67 9.13
CA ALA A 46 -11.42 4.52 9.07
C ALA A 46 -10.47 4.51 10.26
N GLU A 47 -9.97 3.33 10.58
CA GLU A 47 -8.86 3.11 11.50
C GLU A 47 -7.68 2.52 10.72
N VAL A 48 -6.48 3.03 10.96
CA VAL A 48 -5.25 2.53 10.36
C VAL A 48 -4.38 1.95 11.45
N THR A 49 -3.98 0.69 11.31
CA THR A 49 -2.99 0.06 12.17
C THR A 49 -1.70 -0.17 11.38
N LEU A 50 -0.59 0.25 11.97
CA LEU A 50 0.76 -0.02 11.47
C LEU A 50 1.47 -0.86 12.53
N GLU A 51 1.74 -2.13 12.23
CA GLU A 51 2.48 -3.03 13.11
C GLU A 51 3.86 -3.31 12.50
N PHE A 52 4.89 -2.98 13.25
CA PHE A 52 6.28 -3.10 12.82
C PHE A 52 6.91 -4.36 13.40
N ASP A 53 7.66 -5.11 12.61
CA ASP A 53 8.48 -6.22 13.14
C ASP A 53 9.42 -5.71 14.24
N SER A 54 10.04 -4.56 14.03
CA SER A 54 10.87 -3.87 15.02
C SER A 54 11.03 -2.41 14.62
N ALA A 55 10.70 -1.47 15.49
CA ALA A 55 10.83 -0.04 15.26
C ALA A 55 11.68 0.63 16.32
N SER A 56 12.34 1.73 15.94
CA SER A 56 13.01 2.68 16.82
C SER A 56 12.43 4.06 16.59
N ASP A 57 12.35 4.85 17.67
CA ASP A 57 11.81 6.22 17.67
C ASP A 57 10.37 6.32 17.16
N LEU A 58 9.58 5.24 17.31
CA LEU A 58 8.19 5.23 16.96
C LEU A 58 7.36 6.01 18.00
N ASN A 59 6.75 7.09 17.55
CA ASN A 59 5.83 7.92 18.34
C ASN A 59 4.85 8.64 17.39
N PRO A 60 3.75 9.25 17.88
CA PRO A 60 2.78 9.90 17.02
C PRO A 60 3.37 10.95 16.07
N GLY A 61 4.34 11.73 16.53
CA GLY A 61 4.99 12.77 15.72
C GLY A 61 5.98 12.23 14.69
N SER A 62 6.58 11.05 14.95
CA SER A 62 7.57 10.48 14.04
C SER A 62 6.97 9.81 12.79
N LEU A 63 5.67 9.50 12.79
CA LEU A 63 4.99 8.88 11.64
C LEU A 63 4.67 9.89 10.53
N GLY A 64 4.37 11.14 10.88
CA GLY A 64 3.92 12.13 9.90
C GLY A 64 2.67 11.64 9.14
N LEU A 65 1.73 10.99 9.87
CA LEU A 65 0.51 10.43 9.27
C LEU A 65 -0.52 11.51 9.02
N SER A 66 -1.06 11.55 7.81
CA SER A 66 -2.15 12.42 7.39
C SER A 66 -3.15 11.66 6.52
N ALA A 67 -4.37 12.17 6.44
CA ALA A 67 -5.42 11.58 5.63
C ALA A 67 -6.30 12.65 5.00
N GLU A 68 -6.81 12.38 3.80
CA GLU A 68 -7.66 13.28 3.06
C GLU A 68 -8.73 12.53 2.26
N LEU A 69 -9.93 13.11 2.16
CA LEU A 69 -10.95 12.67 1.22
C LEU A 69 -10.68 13.33 -0.13
N LEU A 70 -10.51 12.48 -1.15
CA LEU A 70 -10.29 12.94 -2.52
C LEU A 70 -11.59 13.40 -3.16
N THR A 71 -11.53 14.53 -3.84
CA THR A 71 -12.61 14.97 -4.74
C THR A 71 -12.65 14.12 -5.99
N PRO A 72 -13.76 14.10 -6.75
CA PRO A 72 -13.82 13.39 -8.03
C PRO A 72 -12.72 13.80 -9.01
N ALA A 73 -12.34 15.07 -9.05
CA ALA A 73 -11.25 15.56 -9.90
C ALA A 73 -9.88 14.97 -9.47
N GLN A 74 -9.63 14.88 -8.16
CA GLN A 74 -8.40 14.28 -7.64
C GLN A 74 -8.36 12.76 -7.85
N VAL A 75 -9.49 12.08 -7.68
CA VAL A 75 -9.60 10.65 -8.05
C VAL A 75 -9.25 10.47 -9.52
N THR A 76 -9.80 11.31 -10.43
CA THR A 76 -9.46 11.27 -11.86
C THR A 76 -7.98 11.50 -12.12
N ALA A 77 -7.35 12.46 -11.43
CA ALA A 77 -5.91 12.74 -11.54
C ALA A 77 -5.04 11.60 -10.99
N LEU A 78 -5.57 10.78 -10.08
CA LEU A 78 -4.87 9.65 -9.49
C LEU A 78 -4.93 8.38 -10.36
N LEU A 79 -5.95 8.23 -11.24
CA LEU A 79 -6.14 7.03 -12.07
C LEU A 79 -4.89 6.62 -12.88
N PRO A 80 -4.11 7.52 -13.51
CA PRO A 80 -2.90 7.13 -14.24
C PRO A 80 -1.83 6.44 -13.37
N ARG A 81 -1.87 6.67 -12.05
CA ARG A 81 -0.93 6.09 -11.07
C ARG A 81 -1.40 4.74 -10.52
N LEU A 82 -2.64 4.35 -10.75
CA LEU A 82 -3.17 3.05 -10.30
C LEU A 82 -2.55 1.90 -11.11
N PRO A 83 -2.55 0.67 -10.57
CA PRO A 83 -2.00 -0.51 -11.25
C PRO A 83 -2.64 -0.78 -12.63
N SER A 84 -3.80 -0.22 -12.89
CA SER A 84 -4.45 -0.19 -14.19
C SER A 84 -5.40 1.03 -14.25
N THR A 85 -5.27 1.82 -15.29
CA THR A 85 -6.17 2.97 -15.54
C THR A 85 -7.58 2.55 -15.93
N GLN A 86 -7.76 1.34 -16.45
CA GLN A 86 -9.04 0.82 -16.94
C GLN A 86 -9.73 -0.09 -15.90
N ALA A 87 -8.95 -0.80 -15.10
CA ALA A 87 -9.44 -1.80 -14.17
C ALA A 87 -9.31 -1.38 -12.70
N GLY A 88 -8.62 -0.28 -12.39
CA GLY A 88 -8.52 0.27 -11.05
C GLY A 88 -9.62 1.29 -10.77
N GLN A 89 -10.39 1.12 -9.69
CA GLN A 89 -11.46 2.04 -9.31
C GLN A 89 -11.36 2.40 -7.84
N VAL A 90 -11.39 3.69 -7.53
CA VAL A 90 -11.50 4.17 -6.14
C VAL A 90 -12.96 4.11 -5.71
N PRO A 91 -13.30 3.39 -4.62
CA PRO A 91 -14.69 3.33 -4.12
C PRO A 91 -15.19 4.73 -3.77
N SER A 92 -16.35 5.13 -4.32
CA SER A 92 -16.94 6.45 -4.03
C SER A 92 -17.35 6.63 -2.57
N GLN A 93 -17.59 5.52 -1.85
CA GLN A 93 -17.92 5.51 -0.43
C GLN A 93 -16.70 5.78 0.46
N LEU A 94 -15.47 5.52 -0.05
CA LEU A 94 -14.22 5.71 0.70
C LEU A 94 -13.10 6.19 -0.23
N PRO A 95 -13.18 7.40 -0.79
CA PRO A 95 -12.09 7.98 -1.57
C PRO A 95 -11.00 8.55 -0.63
N LEU A 96 -10.49 7.70 0.26
CA LEU A 96 -9.59 8.06 1.35
C LEU A 96 -8.14 7.79 0.94
N LEU A 97 -7.34 8.86 0.84
CA LEU A 97 -5.90 8.77 0.69
C LEU A 97 -5.23 8.96 2.05
N ILE A 98 -4.45 7.97 2.46
CA ILE A 98 -3.66 7.98 3.68
C ILE A 98 -2.21 8.20 3.29
N THR A 99 -1.53 9.15 3.93
CA THR A 99 -0.12 9.46 3.67
C THR A 99 0.68 9.32 4.95
N VAL A 100 1.76 8.56 4.90
CA VAL A 100 2.74 8.42 5.99
C VAL A 100 4.06 8.97 5.49
N THR A 101 4.47 10.12 6.02
CA THR A 101 5.69 10.84 5.63
C THR A 101 6.51 11.16 6.88
N PRO A 102 7.25 10.19 7.42
CA PRO A 102 8.07 10.38 8.61
C PRO A 102 9.07 11.51 8.40
N PRO A 103 9.08 12.53 9.30
CA PRO A 103 10.09 13.58 9.24
C PRO A 103 11.48 13.00 9.47
N PRO A 104 12.49 13.31 8.63
CA PRO A 104 13.86 12.82 8.83
C PRO A 104 14.42 13.13 10.22
N SER A 105 14.08 14.32 10.76
CA SER A 105 14.50 14.77 12.08
C SER A 105 13.91 14.00 13.25
N ALA A 106 12.86 13.20 13.02
CA ALA A 106 12.20 12.39 14.06
C ALA A 106 12.87 11.03 14.30
N GLY A 107 13.82 10.63 13.44
CA GLY A 107 14.67 9.44 13.63
C GLY A 107 13.98 8.10 13.43
N LEU A 108 12.69 8.06 13.02
CA LEU A 108 11.97 6.79 12.83
C LEU A 108 12.74 5.87 11.90
N SER A 109 12.99 4.67 12.40
CA SER A 109 13.54 3.58 11.59
C SER A 109 12.86 2.27 11.97
N PHE A 110 12.87 1.29 11.05
CA PHE A 110 12.36 -0.04 11.34
C PHE A 110 13.10 -1.12 10.54
N ARG A 111 13.00 -2.35 11.01
CA ARG A 111 13.60 -3.51 10.35
C ARG A 111 12.51 -4.37 9.71
N ARG A 112 12.85 -4.98 8.57
CA ARG A 112 12.02 -5.91 7.80
C ARG A 112 10.71 -5.28 7.34
N VAL A 113 9.55 -5.66 7.88
CA VAL A 113 8.26 -5.27 7.35
C VAL A 113 7.42 -4.44 8.33
N VAL A 114 6.46 -3.74 7.75
CA VAL A 114 5.33 -3.13 8.43
C VAL A 114 4.06 -3.78 7.88
N HIS A 115 3.23 -4.33 8.77
CA HIS A 115 1.88 -4.74 8.45
C HIS A 115 0.95 -3.54 8.56
N VAL A 116 0.17 -3.31 7.54
CA VAL A 116 -0.76 -2.18 7.43
C VAL A 116 -2.18 -2.73 7.37
N GLU A 117 -3.04 -2.32 8.28
CA GLU A 117 -4.48 -2.57 8.20
C GLU A 117 -5.22 -1.25 8.03
N VAL A 118 -6.14 -1.20 7.07
CA VAL A 118 -7.15 -0.14 6.94
C VAL A 118 -8.51 -0.79 7.23
N HIS A 119 -9.06 -0.46 8.39
CA HIS A 119 -10.37 -0.91 8.83
C HIS A 119 -11.42 0.19 8.58
N THR A 120 -12.54 -0.15 7.95
CA THR A 120 -13.63 0.80 7.69
C THR A 120 -15.00 0.13 7.67
N HIS A 121 -16.02 0.87 8.11
CA HIS A 121 -17.42 0.51 7.99
C HIS A 121 -18.08 1.06 6.71
N ALA A 122 -17.37 1.88 5.93
CA ALA A 122 -17.90 2.49 4.71
C ALA A 122 -17.96 1.54 3.52
N LEU A 123 -17.26 0.38 3.60
CA LEU A 123 -17.25 -0.63 2.54
C LEU A 123 -17.85 -1.95 3.02
N ALA A 124 -18.48 -2.68 2.11
CA ALA A 124 -19.02 -4.01 2.37
C ALA A 124 -17.98 -5.10 2.05
N TYR A 125 -17.90 -6.11 2.92
CA TYR A 125 -17.06 -7.29 2.69
C TYR A 125 -17.81 -8.34 1.86
N THR A 126 -17.12 -8.92 0.87
CA THR A 126 -17.49 -10.16 0.20
C THR A 126 -16.27 -11.09 0.13
N ALA A 127 -16.48 -12.40 0.15
CA ALA A 127 -15.39 -13.38 0.16
C ALA A 127 -14.53 -13.32 -1.12
N ASP A 128 -15.16 -13.00 -2.25
CA ASP A 128 -14.54 -12.81 -3.57
C ASP A 128 -14.19 -11.33 -3.85
N SER A 129 -14.01 -10.54 -2.79
CA SER A 129 -13.81 -9.09 -2.87
C SER A 129 -12.69 -8.71 -3.83
N THR A 130 -12.98 -7.78 -4.75
CA THR A 130 -11.99 -7.14 -5.62
C THR A 130 -11.24 -6.00 -4.93
N LEU A 131 -11.57 -5.70 -3.67
CA LEU A 131 -10.87 -4.67 -2.89
C LEU A 131 -9.40 -5.03 -2.72
N ARG A 132 -8.54 -4.03 -2.89
CA ARG A 132 -7.09 -4.16 -2.68
C ARG A 132 -6.56 -2.93 -1.95
N LEU A 133 -5.65 -3.15 -1.01
CA LEU A 133 -4.84 -2.10 -0.41
C LEU A 133 -3.65 -1.86 -1.33
N VAL A 134 -3.54 -0.66 -1.87
CA VAL A 134 -2.43 -0.30 -2.75
C VAL A 134 -1.58 0.79 -2.13
N LYS A 135 -0.29 0.77 -2.43
CA LYS A 135 0.72 1.69 -1.91
C LYS A 135 1.50 2.34 -3.05
N ALA A 136 1.85 3.62 -2.88
CA ALA A 136 2.76 4.35 -3.77
C ALA A 136 3.80 5.15 -2.99
N PRO A 137 5.03 5.37 -3.50
CA PRO A 137 5.85 6.47 -3.05
C PRO A 137 5.15 7.80 -3.39
N LEU A 138 5.54 8.90 -2.72
CA LEU A 138 4.96 10.21 -3.01
C LEU A 138 5.12 10.54 -4.51
N GLY A 139 4.01 10.80 -5.18
CA GLY A 139 3.98 11.08 -6.62
C GLY A 139 4.27 9.91 -7.55
N GLY A 140 4.60 8.72 -7.03
CA GLY A 140 4.88 7.52 -7.83
C GLY A 140 3.65 6.64 -8.08
N ASP A 141 3.85 5.53 -8.77
CA ASP A 141 2.80 4.58 -9.14
C ASP A 141 2.40 3.69 -7.98
N PHE A 142 1.10 3.44 -7.86
CA PHE A 142 0.53 2.53 -6.88
C PHE A 142 0.77 1.08 -7.28
N ARG A 143 1.07 0.27 -6.27
CA ARG A 143 1.16 -1.18 -6.38
C ARG A 143 0.31 -1.86 -5.33
N ASP A 144 -0.25 -3.00 -5.68
CA ASP A 144 -1.01 -3.84 -4.76
C ASP A 144 -0.08 -4.44 -3.69
N ILE A 145 -0.38 -4.18 -2.44
CA ILE A 145 0.31 -4.72 -1.26
C ILE A 145 -0.60 -5.60 -0.40
N THR A 146 -1.78 -5.96 -0.91
CA THR A 146 -2.77 -6.74 -0.16
C THR A 146 -2.23 -8.12 0.18
N ASP A 147 -2.37 -8.51 1.44
CA ASP A 147 -2.13 -9.88 1.92
C ASP A 147 -3.37 -10.50 2.57
N GLU A 148 -4.40 -9.69 2.87
CA GLU A 148 -5.70 -10.18 3.32
C GLU A 148 -6.79 -9.13 3.10
N ILE A 149 -8.01 -9.59 2.76
CA ILE A 149 -9.26 -8.82 2.92
C ILE A 149 -10.15 -9.62 3.88
N ALA A 150 -10.34 -9.09 5.09
CA ALA A 150 -11.01 -9.79 6.17
C ALA A 150 -12.43 -9.25 6.44
N PRO A 151 -13.33 -10.10 6.98
CA PRO A 151 -14.71 -9.74 7.35
C PRO A 151 -14.77 -8.86 8.62
N GLY A 152 -16.00 -8.46 8.97
CA GLY A 152 -16.26 -7.61 10.14
C GLY A 152 -16.18 -6.13 9.81
N SER A 153 -17.01 -5.65 8.85
CA SER A 153 -16.71 -4.50 7.99
C SER A 153 -15.48 -4.83 7.13
N VAL A 154 -14.95 -3.94 6.32
CA VAL A 154 -13.75 -4.25 5.54
C VAL A 154 -12.50 -3.98 6.36
N ARG A 155 -11.64 -4.99 6.44
CA ARG A 155 -10.25 -4.88 6.89
C ARG A 155 -9.35 -5.20 5.71
N ALA A 156 -8.79 -4.15 5.10
CA ALA A 156 -7.82 -4.31 4.03
C ALA A 156 -6.42 -4.32 4.63
N ARG A 157 -5.78 -5.49 4.61
CA ARG A 157 -4.45 -5.71 5.15
C ARG A 157 -3.42 -5.82 4.05
N GLY A 158 -2.22 -5.36 4.34
CA GLY A 158 -1.09 -5.45 3.44
C GLY A 158 0.23 -5.37 4.18
N THR A 159 1.28 -5.83 3.52
CA THR A 159 2.64 -5.82 4.04
C THR A 159 3.54 -4.95 3.16
N THR A 160 4.43 -4.18 3.79
CA THR A 160 5.34 -3.28 3.07
C THR A 160 6.72 -3.17 3.75
N GLY A 161 7.78 -2.96 2.95
CA GLY A 161 9.13 -2.65 3.43
C GLY A 161 9.42 -1.14 3.57
N GLY A 162 8.43 -0.27 3.35
CA GLY A 162 8.62 1.19 3.45
C GLY A 162 7.31 1.96 3.30
N PHE A 163 7.35 3.30 3.45
CA PHE A 163 6.17 4.16 3.36
C PHE A 163 6.08 4.84 1.99
N SER A 164 4.83 5.25 1.62
CA SER A 164 4.27 6.57 1.78
C SER A 164 2.74 6.69 1.67
N GLN A 165 2.13 6.53 0.45
CA GLN A 165 0.70 6.73 0.25
C GLN A 165 -0.03 5.39 0.19
N PHE A 166 -1.22 5.31 0.80
CA PHE A 166 -2.06 4.13 0.81
C PHE A 166 -3.49 4.51 0.43
N ILE A 167 -4.14 3.67 -0.36
CA ILE A 167 -5.55 3.81 -0.73
C ILE A 167 -6.16 2.42 -0.95
N VAL A 168 -7.44 2.26 -0.62
CA VAL A 168 -8.20 1.05 -0.95
C VAL A 168 -8.87 1.27 -2.31
N ILE A 169 -8.71 0.31 -3.23
CA ILE A 169 -9.32 0.34 -4.55
C ILE A 169 -10.03 -0.96 -4.87
N HIS A 170 -10.95 -0.96 -5.81
CA HIS A 170 -11.31 -2.16 -6.56
C HIS A 170 -10.28 -2.39 -7.66
N ASP A 171 -9.67 -3.57 -7.71
CA ASP A 171 -8.78 -4.01 -8.79
C ASP A 171 -9.50 -5.09 -9.59
N LEU A 172 -9.95 -4.71 -10.78
CA LEU A 172 -10.74 -5.58 -11.67
C LEU A 172 -9.87 -6.25 -12.73
N ARG A 173 -8.54 -6.21 -12.59
CA ARG A 173 -7.65 -6.94 -13.49
C ARG A 173 -7.85 -8.45 -13.33
N PRO A 174 -7.67 -9.24 -14.40
CA PRO A 174 -7.57 -10.69 -14.26
C PRO A 174 -6.52 -11.08 -13.23
N THR A 175 -6.84 -11.98 -12.30
CA THR A 175 -5.95 -12.34 -11.19
C THR A 175 -4.60 -12.89 -11.68
N ALA A 176 -4.60 -13.65 -12.76
CA ALA A 176 -3.36 -14.15 -13.39
C ALA A 176 -2.42 -12.99 -13.82
N THR A 177 -2.97 -11.86 -14.31
CA THR A 177 -2.19 -10.66 -14.63
C THR A 177 -1.57 -10.03 -13.37
N VAL A 178 -2.32 -9.99 -12.27
CA VAL A 178 -1.83 -9.49 -10.97
C VAL A 178 -0.71 -10.37 -10.44
N VAL A 179 -0.89 -11.69 -10.45
CA VAL A 179 0.12 -12.68 -10.04
C VAL A 179 1.40 -12.53 -10.87
N ALA A 180 1.29 -12.46 -12.20
CA ALA A 180 2.45 -12.26 -13.08
C ALA A 180 3.20 -10.96 -12.80
N ALA A 181 2.48 -9.85 -12.57
CA ALA A 181 3.08 -8.55 -12.26
C ALA A 181 3.83 -8.57 -10.91
N LYS A 182 3.25 -9.20 -9.87
CA LYS A 182 3.91 -9.35 -8.56
C LYS A 182 5.15 -10.23 -8.62
N LEU A 183 5.09 -11.34 -9.35
CA LEU A 183 6.24 -12.22 -9.57
C LEU A 183 7.37 -11.49 -10.32
N SER A 184 7.04 -10.80 -11.42
CA SER A 184 8.01 -10.01 -12.19
C SER A 184 8.67 -8.93 -11.33
N ARG A 185 7.91 -8.27 -10.46
CA ARG A 185 8.47 -7.31 -9.51
C ARG A 185 9.48 -7.96 -8.56
N LEU A 186 9.15 -9.13 -7.97
CA LEU A 186 10.09 -9.86 -7.11
C LEU A 186 11.37 -10.23 -7.86
N GLN A 187 11.27 -10.71 -9.10
CA GLN A 187 12.42 -11.00 -9.96
C GLN A 187 13.29 -9.75 -10.18
N THR A 188 12.65 -8.60 -10.43
CA THR A 188 13.36 -7.31 -10.57
C THR A 188 14.10 -6.92 -9.30
N LEU A 189 13.47 -7.05 -8.13
CA LEU A 189 14.09 -6.74 -6.84
C LEU A 189 15.28 -7.69 -6.54
N VAL A 190 15.13 -8.98 -6.82
CA VAL A 190 16.19 -9.97 -6.66
C VAL A 190 17.36 -9.65 -7.57
N ALA A 191 17.13 -9.25 -8.81
CA ALA A 191 18.19 -8.89 -9.76
C ALA A 191 19.04 -7.66 -9.33
N GLN A 192 18.54 -6.86 -8.40
CA GLN A 192 19.26 -5.70 -7.83
C GLN A 192 20.18 -6.09 -6.66
N LEU A 193 20.08 -7.31 -6.14
CA LEU A 193 20.91 -7.79 -5.05
C LEU A 193 22.31 -8.21 -5.55
N PRO A 194 23.32 -8.30 -4.66
CA PRO A 194 24.60 -8.94 -4.98
C PRO A 194 24.39 -10.35 -5.52
N ALA A 195 25.20 -10.78 -6.47
CA ALA A 195 25.01 -12.04 -7.19
C ALA A 195 24.93 -13.29 -6.26
N SER A 196 25.68 -13.29 -5.15
CA SER A 196 25.65 -14.36 -4.15
C SER A 196 24.29 -14.48 -3.43
N GLU A 197 23.58 -13.39 -3.25
CA GLU A 197 22.25 -13.36 -2.64
C GLU A 197 21.16 -13.56 -3.70
N ALA A 198 21.34 -13.03 -4.91
CA ALA A 198 20.38 -13.10 -6.00
C ALA A 198 20.18 -14.53 -6.53
N ALA A 199 21.26 -15.29 -6.74
CA ALA A 199 21.19 -16.58 -7.42
C ALA A 199 20.27 -17.61 -6.73
N PRO A 200 20.36 -17.88 -5.42
CA PRO A 200 19.47 -18.82 -4.75
C PRO A 200 18.00 -18.34 -4.75
N LEU A 201 17.77 -17.04 -4.59
CA LEU A 201 16.42 -16.44 -4.60
C LEU A 201 15.79 -16.51 -6.01
N ALA A 202 16.56 -16.25 -7.05
CA ALA A 202 16.10 -16.37 -8.43
C ALA A 202 15.70 -17.83 -8.77
N THR A 203 16.43 -18.83 -8.27
CA THR A 203 16.07 -20.24 -8.43
C THR A 203 14.70 -20.54 -7.84
N LEU A 204 14.42 -20.04 -6.64
CA LEU A 204 13.11 -20.22 -5.98
C LEU A 204 11.98 -19.51 -6.74
N LEU A 205 12.19 -18.29 -7.23
CA LEU A 205 11.19 -17.59 -8.05
C LEU A 205 10.95 -18.28 -9.40
N ASN A 206 11.97 -18.89 -10.01
CA ASN A 206 11.79 -19.71 -11.21
C ASN A 206 10.95 -20.96 -10.92
N SER A 207 11.10 -21.57 -9.72
CA SER A 207 10.24 -22.68 -9.28
C SER A 207 8.80 -22.22 -9.10
N VAL A 208 8.56 -21.04 -8.51
CA VAL A 208 7.22 -20.42 -8.42
C VAL A 208 6.63 -20.25 -9.82
N GLN A 209 7.40 -19.68 -10.76
CA GLN A 209 6.95 -19.46 -12.13
C GLN A 209 6.59 -20.75 -12.85
N GLY A 210 7.43 -21.78 -12.72
CA GLY A 210 7.20 -23.11 -13.33
C GLY A 210 5.95 -23.80 -12.77
N ALA A 211 5.74 -23.72 -11.46
CA ALA A 211 4.55 -24.25 -10.79
C ALA A 211 3.27 -23.53 -11.26
N LEU A 212 3.31 -22.20 -11.34
CA LEU A 212 2.17 -21.40 -11.84
C LEU A 212 1.84 -21.70 -13.30
N ALA A 213 2.84 -21.93 -14.16
CA ALA A 213 2.63 -22.30 -15.54
C ALA A 213 1.90 -23.65 -15.71
N ASN A 214 2.00 -24.54 -14.71
CA ASN A 214 1.31 -25.83 -14.65
C ASN A 214 0.03 -25.78 -13.78
N ALA A 215 -0.42 -24.60 -13.35
CA ALA A 215 -1.51 -24.40 -12.39
C ALA A 215 -1.32 -25.18 -11.07
N ASP A 216 -0.08 -25.53 -10.70
CA ASP A 216 0.24 -26.14 -9.41
C ASP A 216 0.43 -25.07 -8.34
N TYR A 217 -0.67 -24.56 -7.84
CA TYR A 217 -0.69 -23.51 -6.82
C TYR A 217 -0.05 -23.97 -5.50
N SER A 218 -0.11 -25.26 -5.18
CA SER A 218 0.51 -25.83 -3.99
C SER A 218 2.03 -25.77 -4.08
N ALA A 219 2.61 -26.25 -5.18
CA ALA A 219 4.06 -26.16 -5.41
C ALA A 219 4.53 -24.70 -5.48
N ALA A 220 3.74 -23.81 -6.09
CA ALA A 220 4.06 -22.37 -6.13
C ALA A 220 4.14 -21.76 -4.73
N THR A 221 3.19 -22.08 -3.83
CA THR A 221 3.22 -21.55 -2.45
C THR A 221 4.36 -22.14 -1.62
N VAL A 222 4.69 -23.43 -1.79
CA VAL A 222 5.84 -24.06 -1.11
C VAL A 222 7.16 -23.40 -1.55
N ALA A 223 7.36 -23.17 -2.86
CA ALA A 223 8.55 -22.49 -3.35
C ALA A 223 8.64 -21.04 -2.85
N LEU A 224 7.50 -20.36 -2.74
CA LEU A 224 7.42 -18.99 -2.21
C LEU A 224 7.71 -18.92 -0.70
N ASP A 225 7.30 -19.93 0.07
CA ASP A 225 7.67 -20.04 1.49
C ASP A 225 9.18 -20.25 1.65
N GLY A 226 9.80 -21.13 0.84
CA GLY A 226 11.25 -21.26 0.80
C GLY A 226 11.98 -19.96 0.43
N PHE A 227 11.40 -19.17 -0.49
CA PHE A 227 11.92 -17.83 -0.81
C PHE A 227 11.89 -16.91 0.42
N ARG A 228 10.78 -16.87 1.16
CA ARG A 228 10.62 -16.03 2.36
C ARG A 228 11.61 -16.46 3.47
N GLU A 229 11.78 -17.76 3.67
CA GLU A 229 12.75 -18.30 4.63
C GLU A 229 14.18 -17.90 4.28
N GLN A 230 14.56 -18.02 3.01
CA GLN A 230 15.89 -17.63 2.52
C GLN A 230 16.13 -16.12 2.70
N VAL A 231 15.18 -15.26 2.32
CA VAL A 231 15.28 -13.81 2.55
C VAL A 231 15.42 -13.51 4.04
N SER A 232 14.61 -14.15 4.90
CA SER A 232 14.64 -13.96 6.35
C SER A 232 15.99 -14.36 6.96
N ALA A 233 16.58 -15.46 6.50
CA ALA A 233 17.89 -15.92 6.96
C ALA A 233 19.04 -14.98 6.54
N ARG A 234 18.89 -14.25 5.44
CA ARG A 234 19.91 -13.35 4.91
C ARG A 234 19.70 -11.89 5.31
N ALA A 235 18.52 -11.55 5.87
CA ALA A 235 18.20 -10.21 6.31
C ALA A 235 19.18 -9.71 7.40
N GLY A 236 19.81 -8.57 7.16
CA GLY A 236 20.84 -7.98 8.03
C GLY A 236 22.24 -8.60 7.91
N HIS A 237 22.43 -9.66 7.14
CA HIS A 237 23.72 -10.31 6.94
C HIS A 237 24.24 -10.25 5.49
N GLY A 238 23.38 -10.20 4.51
CA GLY A 238 23.72 -10.08 3.09
C GLY A 238 22.70 -9.27 2.32
N ILE A 239 21.49 -9.11 2.91
CA ILE A 239 20.41 -8.30 2.37
C ILE A 239 20.07 -7.23 3.41
N ALA A 240 20.22 -5.95 3.06
CA ALA A 240 19.88 -4.85 3.97
C ALA A 240 18.40 -4.93 4.40
N GLN A 241 18.13 -4.69 5.70
CA GLN A 241 16.80 -4.90 6.27
C GLN A 241 16.22 -3.69 7.01
N THR A 242 16.92 -2.55 6.99
CA THR A 242 16.53 -1.37 7.77
C THR A 242 16.01 -0.28 6.85
N TRP A 243 14.83 0.19 7.13
CA TRP A 243 14.29 1.42 6.57
C TRP A 243 14.51 2.57 7.56
N THR A 244 14.90 3.74 7.09
CA THR A 244 15.11 4.93 7.93
C THR A 244 14.51 6.16 7.25
N ALA A 245 13.82 7.00 8.03
CA ALA A 245 13.23 8.24 7.55
C ALA A 245 14.30 9.17 6.96
N GLY A 246 14.06 9.69 5.74
CA GLY A 246 14.96 10.61 5.05
C GLY A 246 16.20 9.99 4.42
N MET A 247 16.44 8.69 4.57
CA MET A 247 17.51 7.99 3.87
C MET A 247 17.04 7.38 2.56
N SER A 248 17.91 7.47 1.53
CA SER A 248 17.64 6.89 0.21
C SER A 248 17.93 5.38 0.15
N GLU A 249 18.68 4.86 1.13
CA GLU A 249 18.97 3.43 1.21
C GLU A 249 17.69 2.67 1.53
N GLY A 250 17.33 1.77 0.62
CA GLY A 250 16.12 0.98 0.71
C GLY A 250 16.24 -0.14 1.74
N ASN A 251 15.11 -0.75 2.07
CA ASN A 251 14.97 -1.95 2.86
C ASN A 251 14.67 -3.17 1.94
N PRO A 252 15.66 -3.67 1.19
CA PRO A 252 15.43 -4.76 0.22
C PRO A 252 14.84 -6.01 0.87
N ALA A 253 15.29 -6.41 2.07
CA ALA A 253 14.72 -7.57 2.75
C ALA A 253 13.22 -7.37 3.03
N GLY A 254 12.84 -6.21 3.53
CA GLY A 254 11.44 -5.87 3.78
C GLY A 254 10.59 -5.83 2.50
N GLU A 255 11.11 -5.26 1.41
CA GLU A 255 10.41 -5.23 0.12
C GLU A 255 10.25 -6.63 -0.50
N LEU A 256 11.24 -7.52 -0.35
CA LEU A 256 11.17 -8.91 -0.80
C LEU A 256 10.17 -9.72 0.04
N LEU A 257 10.21 -9.61 1.36
CA LEU A 257 9.28 -10.29 2.26
C LEU A 257 7.83 -9.82 2.02
N ALA A 258 7.61 -8.51 1.90
CA ALA A 258 6.32 -7.93 1.59
C ALA A 258 5.81 -8.37 0.21
N GLY A 259 6.67 -8.34 -0.81
CA GLY A 259 6.33 -8.81 -2.14
C GLY A 259 5.90 -10.28 -2.17
N ALA A 260 6.59 -11.13 -1.41
CA ALA A 260 6.24 -12.54 -1.31
C ALA A 260 4.90 -12.77 -0.58
N ALA A 261 4.64 -12.04 0.53
CA ALA A 261 3.37 -12.13 1.25
C ALA A 261 2.19 -11.75 0.34
N THR A 262 2.31 -10.65 -0.38
CA THR A 262 1.25 -10.16 -1.27
C THR A 262 1.09 -11.02 -2.53
N LEU A 263 2.16 -11.63 -3.04
CA LEU A 263 2.08 -12.62 -4.13
C LEU A 263 1.35 -13.87 -3.67
N ARG A 264 1.64 -14.37 -2.46
CA ARG A 264 0.94 -15.51 -1.87
C ARG A 264 -0.56 -15.28 -1.82
N PHE A 265 -1.00 -14.14 -1.30
CA PHE A 265 -2.42 -13.77 -1.29
C PHE A 265 -3.04 -13.85 -2.70
N SER A 266 -2.37 -13.32 -3.72
CA SER A 266 -2.90 -13.34 -5.09
C SER A 266 -2.96 -14.74 -5.69
N ILE A 267 -2.00 -15.62 -5.37
CA ILE A 267 -2.02 -17.05 -5.77
C ILE A 267 -3.19 -17.76 -5.10
N ASP A 268 -3.38 -17.58 -3.79
CA ASP A 268 -4.50 -18.19 -3.05
C ASP A 268 -5.85 -17.67 -3.54
N TYR A 269 -5.96 -16.36 -3.83
CA TYR A 269 -7.17 -15.77 -4.41
C TYR A 269 -7.45 -16.34 -5.81
N GLN A 270 -6.43 -16.48 -6.66
CA GLN A 270 -6.58 -17.12 -7.97
C GLN A 270 -7.09 -18.54 -7.85
N ARG A 271 -6.52 -19.33 -6.96
CA ARG A 271 -6.92 -20.72 -6.72
C ARG A 271 -8.37 -20.86 -6.26
N LEU A 272 -8.87 -19.91 -5.45
CA LEU A 272 -10.19 -19.99 -4.83
C LEU A 272 -11.32 -19.40 -5.68
N TYR A 273 -11.03 -18.30 -6.40
CA TYR A 273 -12.07 -17.47 -7.01
C TYR A 273 -11.90 -17.25 -8.53
N ALA A 274 -10.74 -17.56 -9.09
CA ALA A 274 -10.42 -17.29 -10.49
C ALA A 274 -9.45 -18.35 -11.07
N PRO A 275 -9.80 -19.64 -10.97
CA PRO A 275 -8.95 -20.74 -11.44
C PRO A 275 -8.74 -20.73 -12.96
#